data_1f5f7bea650343b38b7a28e7f13f10ab
#
_entry.id   1f5f7bea650343b38b7a28e7f13f10ab
#
_cell.length_a   1.000
_cell.length_b   1.000
_cell.length_c   1.000
_cell.angle_alpha   90.00
_cell.angle_beta   90.00
_cell.angle_gamma   90.00
#
_symmetry.space_group_name_H-M   'P 1'
#
loop_
_entity.id
_entity.type
_entity.pdbx_description
1 polymer ?
#
loop_
_entity_poly.entity_id
_entity_poly.type
_entity_poly.pdbx_seq_one_letter_code
_entity_poly.pdbx_strand_id
1 'polypeptide(L)'
;STQLVNRFADRFPEREPDPDAFLVRLYDEELTRRRSRTAARGERGIVRASGTAERFVAMRQDVWEKFRREAAKVAQGGIGKLPGSAVRRFAADYREVAADLARARTYGVDRRVLDYLERIVSAGHNALYGLRGVRRHSVRRLLLADFPAAVVRARHYVAGAALLFTIPAFVGFFLIRGQPELAYEVLPHSAIERAESGASELEQGRGYAETPPMFLPAMASGIVANNVQVAFAAFAFGITAGIGTVFVLVFNGLFFGAILGLFTNYGLTAWLLTFVAGHGVLELSAIFIAGGAGLIVGRAVIAPGDLTRRDSLVVHGRGAIHLVGAAASLLLLAGTIEGFLSASAAPAAVKLGVSAATALLLLLYFEAGRRQNTAASLSPQRNDPGRPPPRFTTTVSEL
;
A
#
# COMPACT_ATOMS: atom_id res chain seq x y z
N SER A 1 -39.34 2.50 -9.19
CA SER A 1 -39.96 1.20 -8.80
C SER A 1 -41.40 1.40 -8.31
N THR A 2 -41.68 2.29 -7.35
CA THR A 2 -42.98 2.54 -6.75
C THR A 2 -44.03 3.09 -7.73
N GLN A 3 -43.68 3.89 -8.72
CA GLN A 3 -44.61 4.40 -9.73
C GLN A 3 -45.11 3.34 -10.72
N LEU A 4 -44.34 2.29 -10.94
CA LEU A 4 -44.77 1.15 -11.80
C LEU A 4 -45.77 0.26 -11.05
N VAL A 5 -45.54 0.01 -9.78
CA VAL A 5 -46.47 -0.80 -8.92
C VAL A 5 -47.84 -0.14 -8.80
N ASN A 6 -47.89 1.19 -8.58
CA ASN A 6 -49.16 1.91 -8.44
C ASN A 6 -49.93 1.99 -9.79
N ARG A 7 -49.26 1.93 -10.94
CA ARG A 7 -49.90 1.96 -12.24
C ARG A 7 -50.58 0.64 -12.63
N PHE A 8 -50.27 -0.45 -11.98
CA PHE A 8 -50.77 -1.79 -12.24
C PHE A 8 -51.60 -2.38 -11.10
N ALA A 9 -51.70 -1.67 -9.97
CA ALA A 9 -52.48 -2.12 -8.82
C ALA A 9 -53.98 -2.40 -9.22
N ASP A 10 -54.55 -1.57 -10.12
CA ASP A 10 -55.93 -1.71 -10.58
C ASP A 10 -56.17 -2.89 -11.55
N ARG A 11 -55.10 -3.58 -11.97
CA ARG A 11 -55.15 -4.70 -12.91
C ARG A 11 -54.81 -6.05 -12.30
N PHE A 12 -54.64 -6.10 -10.98
CA PHE A 12 -54.29 -7.32 -10.26
C PHE A 12 -55.59 -8.16 -10.08
N PRO A 13 -55.71 -9.33 -10.74
CA PRO A 13 -56.86 -10.19 -10.49
C PRO A 13 -56.75 -10.80 -9.09
N GLU A 14 -57.82 -10.72 -8.31
CA GLU A 14 -57.89 -11.20 -6.93
C GLU A 14 -57.61 -12.72 -6.76
N ARG A 15 -57.33 -13.46 -7.83
CA ARG A 15 -57.12 -14.92 -7.86
C ARG A 15 -56.00 -15.35 -8.81
N GLU A 16 -54.87 -14.67 -8.88
CA GLU A 16 -53.71 -15.18 -9.60
C GLU A 16 -52.96 -16.20 -8.74
N PRO A 17 -52.77 -17.45 -9.18
CA PRO A 17 -52.09 -18.49 -8.37
C PRO A 17 -50.58 -18.25 -8.20
N ASP A 18 -49.98 -17.39 -9.05
CA ASP A 18 -48.57 -17.01 -8.93
C ASP A 18 -48.40 -15.53 -9.28
N PRO A 19 -48.34 -14.66 -8.27
CA PRO A 19 -48.17 -13.21 -8.41
C PRO A 19 -46.88 -12.83 -9.15
N ASP A 20 -45.80 -13.58 -8.95
CA ASP A 20 -44.51 -13.28 -9.54
C ASP A 20 -44.48 -13.59 -11.04
N ALA A 21 -45.10 -14.70 -11.46
CA ALA A 21 -45.27 -15.05 -12.87
C ALA A 21 -46.18 -14.05 -13.59
N PHE A 22 -47.18 -13.49 -12.94
CA PHE A 22 -48.06 -12.44 -13.48
C PHE A 22 -47.28 -11.12 -13.67
N LEU A 23 -46.46 -10.71 -12.70
CA LEU A 23 -45.63 -9.52 -12.81
C LEU A 23 -44.57 -9.63 -13.91
N VAL A 24 -43.99 -10.81 -14.10
CA VAL A 24 -43.04 -11.08 -15.22
C VAL A 24 -43.72 -10.95 -16.55
N ARG A 25 -44.93 -11.51 -16.72
CA ARG A 25 -45.71 -11.38 -17.96
C ARG A 25 -46.08 -9.93 -18.26
N LEU A 26 -46.56 -9.17 -17.30
CA LEU A 26 -46.84 -7.74 -17.44
C LEU A 26 -45.61 -6.92 -17.84
N TYR A 27 -44.47 -7.24 -17.22
CA TYR A 27 -43.21 -6.59 -17.54
C TYR A 27 -42.76 -6.88 -18.99
N ASP A 28 -42.88 -8.12 -19.43
CA ASP A 28 -42.56 -8.52 -20.83
C ASP A 28 -43.52 -7.90 -21.85
N GLU A 29 -44.81 -7.80 -21.55
CA GLU A 29 -45.78 -7.09 -22.37
C GLU A 29 -45.46 -5.60 -22.51
N GLU A 30 -45.11 -4.94 -21.39
CA GLU A 30 -44.74 -3.53 -21.43
C GLU A 30 -43.41 -3.28 -22.16
N LEU A 31 -42.43 -4.19 -22.01
CA LEU A 31 -41.19 -4.15 -22.78
C LEU A 31 -41.48 -4.33 -24.29
N THR A 32 -42.36 -5.25 -24.66
CA THR A 32 -42.74 -5.51 -26.04
C THR A 32 -43.50 -4.32 -26.62
N ARG A 33 -44.41 -3.68 -25.87
CA ARG A 33 -45.09 -2.43 -26.24
C ARG A 33 -44.14 -1.25 -26.37
N ARG A 34 -43.14 -1.14 -25.52
CA ARG A 34 -42.10 -0.11 -25.63
C ARG A 34 -41.21 -0.34 -26.85
N ARG A 35 -40.83 -1.59 -27.13
CA ARG A 35 -40.04 -1.96 -28.33
C ARG A 35 -40.82 -1.66 -29.60
N SER A 36 -42.12 -1.98 -29.68
CA SER A 36 -42.96 -1.69 -30.84
C SER A 36 -43.23 -0.18 -31.02
N ARG A 37 -43.40 0.59 -29.95
CA ARG A 37 -43.51 2.07 -30.01
C ARG A 37 -42.17 2.73 -30.42
N THR A 38 -41.05 2.17 -30.01
CA THR A 38 -39.71 2.64 -30.43
C THR A 38 -39.42 2.28 -31.87
N ALA A 39 -39.81 1.09 -32.32
CA ALA A 39 -39.69 0.68 -33.72
C ALA A 39 -40.56 1.54 -34.69
N ALA A 40 -41.85 1.80 -34.37
CA ALA A 40 -42.72 2.63 -35.16
C ALA A 40 -42.30 4.12 -35.21
N ARG A 41 -41.58 4.62 -34.18
CA ARG A 41 -40.96 5.95 -34.18
C ARG A 41 -39.58 5.96 -34.86
N GLY A 42 -38.92 4.79 -34.91
CA GLY A 42 -37.58 4.56 -35.43
C GLY A 42 -37.51 4.59 -36.96
N GLU A 43 -38.52 4.07 -37.70
CA GLU A 43 -38.43 3.98 -39.15
C GLU A 43 -38.37 5.32 -39.88
N ARG A 44 -38.99 6.37 -39.36
CA ARG A 44 -38.86 7.73 -39.95
C ARG A 44 -37.62 8.50 -39.50
N GLY A 45 -37.03 8.13 -38.39
CA GLY A 45 -35.81 8.72 -37.84
C GLY A 45 -34.53 8.06 -38.36
N ILE A 46 -34.57 6.76 -38.67
CA ILE A 46 -33.42 5.94 -39.09
C ILE A 46 -32.86 6.38 -40.44
N VAL A 47 -33.72 6.72 -41.42
CA VAL A 47 -33.24 7.13 -42.75
C VAL A 47 -32.52 8.50 -42.74
N ARG A 48 -32.90 9.42 -41.85
CA ARG A 48 -32.17 10.70 -41.66
C ARG A 48 -30.94 10.57 -40.79
N ALA A 49 -30.97 9.68 -39.79
CA ALA A 49 -29.83 9.44 -38.89
C ALA A 49 -28.69 8.68 -39.60
N SER A 50 -28.98 7.74 -40.45
CA SER A 50 -28.02 6.99 -41.24
C SER A 50 -27.12 7.91 -42.09
N GLY A 51 -27.70 8.82 -42.85
CA GLY A 51 -26.93 9.75 -43.68
C GLY A 51 -26.05 10.72 -42.89
N THR A 52 -26.42 11.07 -41.63
CA THR A 52 -25.63 11.91 -40.76
C THR A 52 -24.47 11.14 -40.15
N ALA A 53 -24.72 9.89 -39.68
CA ALA A 53 -23.72 9.01 -39.12
C ALA A 53 -22.64 8.66 -40.16
N GLU A 54 -23.04 8.28 -41.38
CA GLU A 54 -22.12 7.93 -42.48
C GLU A 54 -21.24 9.14 -42.89
N ARG A 55 -21.84 10.32 -43.06
CA ARG A 55 -21.09 11.55 -43.35
C ARG A 55 -20.10 11.90 -42.24
N PHE A 56 -20.51 11.77 -40.98
CA PHE A 56 -19.63 12.01 -39.83
C PHE A 56 -18.42 11.07 -39.84
N VAL A 57 -18.63 9.77 -40.05
CA VAL A 57 -17.53 8.79 -40.13
C VAL A 57 -16.61 9.13 -41.31
N ALA A 58 -17.13 9.38 -42.49
CA ALA A 58 -16.33 9.71 -43.67
C ALA A 58 -15.47 10.97 -43.48
N MET A 59 -15.98 12.00 -42.83
CA MET A 59 -15.20 13.22 -42.53
C MET A 59 -14.16 13.07 -41.43
N ARG A 60 -14.33 12.14 -40.51
CA ARG A 60 -13.51 12.05 -39.30
C ARG A 60 -12.54 10.88 -39.27
N GLN A 61 -12.72 9.87 -40.13
CA GLN A 61 -11.88 8.65 -40.12
C GLN A 61 -10.36 8.93 -40.23
N ASP A 62 -9.96 9.90 -41.06
CA ASP A 62 -8.56 10.24 -41.25
C ASP A 62 -7.94 10.86 -39.97
N VAL A 63 -8.72 11.66 -39.24
CA VAL A 63 -8.32 12.27 -37.98
C VAL A 63 -8.10 11.15 -36.92
N TRP A 64 -9.03 10.19 -36.87
CA TRP A 64 -8.94 9.08 -35.94
C TRP A 64 -7.75 8.16 -36.24
N GLU A 65 -7.50 7.89 -37.53
CA GLU A 65 -6.37 7.05 -37.94
C GLU A 65 -5.01 7.74 -37.66
N LYS A 66 -4.94 9.05 -37.90
CA LYS A 66 -3.76 9.86 -37.53
C LYS A 66 -3.53 9.80 -36.02
N PHE A 67 -4.56 10.06 -35.23
CA PHE A 67 -4.48 10.03 -33.75
C PHE A 67 -4.08 8.65 -33.25
N ARG A 68 -4.64 7.55 -33.81
CA ARG A 68 -4.27 6.18 -33.48
C ARG A 68 -2.77 5.94 -33.64
N ARG A 69 -2.20 6.38 -34.79
CA ARG A 69 -0.77 6.26 -35.05
C ARG A 69 0.08 7.08 -34.08
N GLU A 70 -0.34 8.29 -33.76
CA GLU A 70 0.34 9.14 -32.79
C GLU A 70 0.24 8.55 -31.36
N ALA A 71 -0.92 8.07 -30.95
CA ALA A 71 -1.08 7.43 -29.65
C ALA A 71 -0.18 6.18 -29.49
N ALA A 72 -0.05 5.37 -30.55
CA ALA A 72 0.86 4.22 -30.55
C ALA A 72 2.33 4.63 -30.41
N LYS A 73 2.79 5.70 -31.11
CA LYS A 73 4.15 6.24 -30.98
C LYS A 73 4.40 6.78 -29.58
N VAL A 74 3.45 7.53 -29.02
CA VAL A 74 3.55 8.07 -27.66
C VAL A 74 3.58 6.97 -26.61
N ALA A 75 2.79 5.90 -26.80
CA ALA A 75 2.78 4.74 -25.91
C ALA A 75 4.13 4.02 -25.88
N GLN A 76 4.81 3.87 -27.06
CA GLN A 76 6.12 3.24 -27.16
C GLN A 76 7.25 4.16 -26.66
N GLY A 77 7.25 5.44 -27.05
CA GLY A 77 8.30 6.39 -26.74
C GLY A 77 8.22 7.02 -25.34
N GLY A 78 7.03 7.08 -24.77
CA GLY A 78 6.70 7.78 -23.53
C GLY A 78 6.49 9.29 -23.72
N ILE A 79 5.39 9.82 -23.23
CA ILE A 79 5.00 11.23 -23.34
C ILE A 79 6.05 12.19 -22.75
N GLY A 80 6.82 11.74 -21.76
CA GLY A 80 7.86 12.55 -21.10
C GLY A 80 9.08 12.85 -21.98
N LYS A 81 9.21 12.18 -23.14
CA LYS A 81 10.30 12.45 -24.12
C LYS A 81 9.89 13.47 -25.17
N LEU A 82 8.61 13.84 -25.23
CA LEU A 82 8.11 14.82 -26.20
C LEU A 82 8.37 16.25 -25.71
N PRO A 83 8.67 17.18 -26.65
CA PRO A 83 8.69 18.61 -26.31
C PRO A 83 7.30 19.06 -25.84
N GLY A 84 7.24 20.07 -24.96
CA GLY A 84 6.00 20.54 -24.36
C GLY A 84 4.94 20.98 -25.40
N SER A 85 5.35 21.48 -26.56
CA SER A 85 4.45 21.81 -27.69
C SER A 85 3.78 20.56 -28.28
N ALA A 86 4.52 19.46 -28.42
CA ALA A 86 3.97 18.18 -28.90
C ALA A 86 3.00 17.55 -27.89
N VAL A 87 3.30 17.65 -26.58
CA VAL A 87 2.37 17.20 -25.52
C VAL A 87 1.06 17.98 -25.57
N ARG A 88 1.11 19.31 -25.71
CA ARG A 88 -0.10 20.13 -25.84
C ARG A 88 -0.93 19.77 -27.07
N ARG A 89 -0.28 19.55 -28.20
CA ARG A 89 -0.95 19.11 -29.45
C ARG A 89 -1.62 17.75 -29.25
N PHE A 90 -0.89 16.78 -28.74
CA PHE A 90 -1.46 15.44 -28.48
C PHE A 90 -2.64 15.46 -27.50
N ALA A 91 -2.58 16.32 -26.48
CA ALA A 91 -3.71 16.51 -25.55
C ALA A 91 -4.92 17.19 -26.19
N ALA A 92 -4.71 18.09 -27.17
CA ALA A 92 -5.78 18.68 -27.95
C ALA A 92 -6.45 17.66 -28.86
N ASP A 93 -5.65 16.87 -29.58
CA ASP A 93 -6.13 15.80 -30.48
C ASP A 93 -6.87 14.72 -29.68
N TYR A 94 -6.41 14.35 -28.49
CA TYR A 94 -7.12 13.43 -27.58
C TYR A 94 -8.52 13.97 -27.22
N ARG A 95 -8.63 15.24 -26.82
CA ARG A 95 -9.93 15.83 -26.46
C ARG A 95 -10.87 15.88 -27.64
N GLU A 96 -10.36 16.15 -28.84
CA GLU A 96 -11.14 16.16 -30.07
C GLU A 96 -11.71 14.79 -30.39
N VAL A 97 -10.87 13.73 -30.33
CA VAL A 97 -11.32 12.34 -30.59
C VAL A 97 -12.26 11.83 -29.49
N ALA A 98 -12.05 12.23 -28.24
CA ALA A 98 -12.97 11.89 -27.15
C ALA A 98 -14.35 12.57 -27.34
N ALA A 99 -14.39 13.80 -27.83
CA ALA A 99 -15.64 14.47 -28.21
C ALA A 99 -16.32 13.79 -29.41
N ASP A 100 -15.53 13.28 -30.37
CA ASP A 100 -16.07 12.51 -31.49
C ASP A 100 -16.72 11.19 -31.05
N LEU A 101 -16.16 10.49 -30.04
CA LEU A 101 -16.78 9.30 -29.44
C LEU A 101 -18.17 9.65 -28.85
N ALA A 102 -18.29 10.79 -28.16
CA ALA A 102 -19.58 11.23 -27.63
C ALA A 102 -20.57 11.56 -28.75
N ARG A 103 -20.13 12.25 -29.81
CA ARG A 103 -20.96 12.54 -31.01
C ARG A 103 -21.39 11.27 -31.76
N ALA A 104 -20.44 10.32 -31.90
CA ALA A 104 -20.73 9.02 -32.57
C ALA A 104 -21.84 8.25 -31.83
N ARG A 105 -21.83 8.26 -30.49
CA ARG A 105 -22.92 7.68 -29.69
C ARG A 105 -24.25 8.37 -29.92
N THR A 106 -24.24 9.71 -30.00
CA THR A 106 -25.46 10.53 -30.25
C THR A 106 -26.02 10.30 -31.66
N TYR A 107 -25.15 10.15 -32.65
CA TYR A 107 -25.56 9.93 -34.03
C TYR A 107 -25.96 8.49 -34.35
N GLY A 108 -25.82 7.56 -33.39
CA GLY A 108 -26.15 6.15 -33.58
C GLY A 108 -25.26 5.46 -34.61
N VAL A 109 -23.96 5.77 -34.61
CA VAL A 109 -22.96 5.15 -35.50
C VAL A 109 -22.85 3.66 -35.20
N ASP A 110 -22.48 2.87 -36.20
CA ASP A 110 -22.30 1.42 -36.10
C ASP A 110 -21.40 1.02 -34.93
N ARG A 111 -21.74 -0.08 -34.28
CA ARG A 111 -21.06 -0.57 -33.07
C ARG A 111 -19.56 -0.81 -33.29
N ARG A 112 -19.16 -1.26 -34.47
CA ARG A 112 -17.74 -1.50 -34.79
C ARG A 112 -16.93 -0.21 -34.77
N VAL A 113 -17.53 0.90 -35.23
CA VAL A 113 -16.89 2.23 -35.19
C VAL A 113 -16.84 2.76 -33.77
N LEU A 114 -17.89 2.54 -32.98
CA LEU A 114 -17.86 2.90 -31.54
C LEU A 114 -16.77 2.13 -30.80
N ASP A 115 -16.67 0.82 -30.97
CA ASP A 115 -15.64 -0.03 -30.37
C ASP A 115 -14.21 0.40 -30.82
N TYR A 116 -14.08 0.85 -32.08
CA TYR A 116 -12.82 1.40 -32.58
C TYR A 116 -12.48 2.72 -31.89
N LEU A 117 -13.42 3.66 -31.78
CA LEU A 117 -13.23 4.94 -31.11
C LEU A 117 -12.92 4.75 -29.62
N GLU A 118 -13.62 3.85 -28.94
CA GLU A 118 -13.35 3.53 -27.53
C GLU A 118 -11.93 3.03 -27.33
N ARG A 119 -11.42 2.17 -28.22
CA ARG A 119 -10.04 1.68 -28.15
C ARG A 119 -9.01 2.78 -28.33
N ILE A 120 -9.19 3.66 -29.33
CA ILE A 120 -8.21 4.74 -29.58
C ILE A 120 -8.26 5.84 -28.52
N VAL A 121 -9.45 6.15 -27.97
CA VAL A 121 -9.61 7.07 -26.85
C VAL A 121 -8.95 6.49 -25.59
N SER A 122 -9.17 5.21 -25.29
CA SER A 122 -8.51 4.52 -24.18
C SER A 122 -6.99 4.49 -24.35
N ALA A 123 -6.49 4.24 -25.56
CA ALA A 123 -5.05 4.28 -25.86
C ALA A 123 -4.48 5.69 -25.67
N GLY A 124 -5.17 6.73 -26.13
CA GLY A 124 -4.80 8.13 -25.93
C GLY A 124 -4.83 8.54 -24.47
N HIS A 125 -5.85 8.12 -23.73
CA HIS A 125 -5.95 8.31 -22.29
C HIS A 125 -4.76 7.68 -21.55
N ASN A 126 -4.46 6.44 -21.85
CA ASN A 126 -3.33 5.73 -21.25
C ASN A 126 -1.98 6.34 -21.64
N ALA A 127 -1.85 6.92 -22.83
CA ALA A 127 -0.65 7.61 -23.26
C ALA A 127 -0.47 8.98 -22.56
N LEU A 128 -1.56 9.71 -22.29
CA LEU A 128 -1.57 11.02 -21.61
C LEU A 128 -1.51 10.91 -20.09
N TYR A 129 -2.40 10.08 -19.54
CA TYR A 129 -2.69 9.97 -18.12
C TYR A 129 -2.33 8.61 -17.55
N GLY A 130 -2.14 7.61 -18.41
CA GLY A 130 -1.63 6.32 -18.00
C GLY A 130 -0.39 6.56 -17.16
N LEU A 131 -0.35 5.97 -16.00
CA LEU A 131 0.81 5.95 -15.12
C LEU A 131 2.02 5.82 -16.05
N ARG A 132 2.81 6.90 -16.17
CA ARG A 132 4.07 6.97 -16.94
C ARG A 132 4.70 5.61 -16.81
N GLY A 133 4.71 4.86 -17.93
CA GLY A 133 4.92 3.42 -17.99
C GLY A 133 5.68 2.99 -16.76
N VAL A 134 5.15 2.10 -15.95
CA VAL A 134 5.80 1.70 -14.70
C VAL A 134 7.25 1.57 -15.11
N ARG A 135 8.01 2.67 -14.91
CA ARG A 135 9.45 2.62 -15.11
C ARG A 135 9.74 1.41 -14.28
N ARG A 136 10.18 0.31 -14.89
CA ARG A 136 10.73 -0.79 -14.12
C ARG A 136 11.71 -0.10 -13.22
N HIS A 137 11.21 0.30 -12.03
CA HIS A 137 12.06 0.94 -11.05
C HIS A 137 13.12 -0.11 -10.88
N SER A 138 14.33 0.20 -11.36
CA SER A 138 15.43 -0.72 -11.17
C SER A 138 15.34 -1.09 -9.70
N VAL A 139 15.28 -2.39 -9.37
CA VAL A 139 15.24 -2.87 -7.97
C VAL A 139 16.27 -2.10 -7.16
N ARG A 140 17.43 -1.80 -7.78
CA ARG A 140 18.48 -0.96 -7.21
C ARG A 140 17.96 0.43 -6.81
N ARG A 141 17.15 1.11 -7.64
CA ARG A 141 16.60 2.43 -7.30
C ARG A 141 15.59 2.33 -6.16
N LEU A 142 14.73 1.31 -6.20
CA LEU A 142 13.76 1.05 -5.16
C LEU A 142 14.45 0.87 -3.80
N LEU A 143 15.47 -0.01 -3.75
CA LEU A 143 16.21 -0.31 -2.52
C LEU A 143 17.07 0.87 -2.06
N LEU A 144 17.83 1.53 -2.96
CA LEU A 144 18.83 2.53 -2.56
C LEU A 144 18.32 3.98 -2.54
N ALA A 145 17.14 4.24 -3.10
CA ALA A 145 16.59 5.59 -3.20
C ALA A 145 15.19 5.71 -2.61
N ASP A 146 14.23 4.95 -3.14
CA ASP A 146 12.83 5.16 -2.86
C ASP A 146 12.46 4.72 -1.43
N PHE A 147 13.01 3.60 -0.95
CA PHE A 147 12.78 3.09 0.39
C PHE A 147 13.36 4.00 1.49
N PRO A 148 14.65 4.37 1.49
CA PRO A 148 15.19 5.23 2.53
C PRO A 148 14.54 6.60 2.54
N ALA A 149 14.21 7.16 1.37
CA ALA A 149 13.47 8.40 1.27
C ALA A 149 12.05 8.29 1.86
N ALA A 150 11.37 7.16 1.70
CA ALA A 150 10.05 6.92 2.28
C ALA A 150 10.12 6.84 3.81
N VAL A 151 11.09 6.11 4.36
CA VAL A 151 11.29 5.99 5.82
C VAL A 151 11.54 7.37 6.44
N VAL A 152 12.42 8.17 5.83
CA VAL A 152 12.71 9.53 6.33
C VAL A 152 11.49 10.45 6.27
N ARG A 153 10.67 10.37 5.21
CA ARG A 153 9.40 11.12 5.15
C ARG A 153 8.43 10.71 6.25
N ALA A 154 8.43 9.43 6.62
CA ALA A 154 7.57 8.86 7.65
C ALA A 154 8.20 8.88 9.07
N ARG A 155 9.35 9.54 9.27
CA ARG A 155 10.14 9.47 10.51
C ARG A 155 9.36 9.64 11.80
N HIS A 156 8.35 10.52 11.82
CA HIS A 156 7.54 10.75 13.03
C HIS A 156 6.68 9.54 13.39
N TYR A 157 6.14 8.85 12.37
CA TYR A 157 5.37 7.61 12.57
C TYR A 157 6.28 6.45 12.98
N VAL A 158 7.46 6.35 12.36
CA VAL A 158 8.47 5.34 12.70
C VAL A 158 8.99 5.57 14.13
N ALA A 159 9.27 6.82 14.50
CA ALA A 159 9.65 7.17 15.88
C ALA A 159 8.52 6.88 16.88
N GLY A 160 7.26 7.19 16.52
CA GLY A 160 6.10 6.85 17.34
C GLY A 160 5.96 5.32 17.53
N ALA A 161 6.15 4.54 16.49
CA ALA A 161 6.15 3.07 16.57
C ALA A 161 7.30 2.54 17.45
N ALA A 162 8.50 3.13 17.33
CA ALA A 162 9.64 2.81 18.18
C ALA A 162 9.35 3.10 19.66
N LEU A 163 8.75 4.24 19.97
CA LEU A 163 8.36 4.58 21.36
C LEU A 163 7.28 3.65 21.90
N LEU A 164 6.26 3.30 21.07
CA LEU A 164 5.20 2.35 21.43
C LEU A 164 5.72 0.94 21.71
N PHE A 165 6.88 0.59 21.22
CA PHE A 165 7.56 -0.66 21.53
C PHE A 165 8.53 -0.51 22.70
N THR A 166 9.40 0.51 22.65
CA THR A 166 10.53 0.63 23.59
C THR A 166 10.07 0.99 25.01
N ILE A 167 9.07 1.87 25.17
CA ILE A 167 8.56 2.22 26.50
C ILE A 167 7.98 0.99 27.22
N PRO A 168 7.07 0.21 26.60
CA PRO A 168 6.59 -1.04 27.20
C PRO A 168 7.72 -2.07 27.44
N ALA A 169 8.75 -2.11 26.56
CA ALA A 169 9.90 -2.98 26.80
C ALA A 169 10.64 -2.62 28.10
N PHE A 170 10.86 -1.35 28.38
CA PHE A 170 11.41 -0.94 29.67
C PHE A 170 10.47 -1.32 30.84
N VAL A 171 9.16 -1.13 30.68
CA VAL A 171 8.19 -1.52 31.71
C VAL A 171 8.28 -3.03 31.97
N GLY A 172 8.23 -3.88 30.93
CA GLY A 172 8.35 -5.33 31.07
C GLY A 172 9.66 -5.76 31.72
N PHE A 173 10.77 -5.14 31.33
CA PHE A 173 12.08 -5.41 31.91
C PHE A 173 12.13 -5.14 33.42
N PHE A 174 11.76 -3.93 33.85
CA PHE A 174 11.79 -3.56 35.25
C PHE A 174 10.75 -4.31 36.08
N LEU A 175 9.60 -4.65 35.51
CA LEU A 175 8.58 -5.44 36.19
C LEU A 175 9.10 -6.84 36.56
N ILE A 176 9.63 -7.58 35.57
CA ILE A 176 10.19 -8.92 35.81
C ILE A 176 11.49 -8.86 36.63
N ARG A 177 12.27 -7.80 36.45
CA ARG A 177 13.50 -7.59 37.25
C ARG A 177 13.17 -7.39 38.73
N GLY A 178 12.10 -6.68 39.07
CA GLY A 178 11.67 -6.39 40.43
C GLY A 178 10.78 -7.46 41.05
N GLN A 179 10.04 -8.22 40.24
CA GLN A 179 9.12 -9.26 40.68
C GLN A 179 9.31 -10.52 39.80
N PRO A 180 10.34 -11.34 40.09
CA PRO A 180 10.68 -12.48 39.24
C PRO A 180 9.55 -13.53 39.13
N GLU A 181 8.69 -13.64 40.11
CA GLU A 181 7.56 -14.59 40.12
C GLU A 181 6.57 -14.32 38.98
N LEU A 182 6.41 -13.07 38.58
CA LEU A 182 5.52 -12.69 37.48
C LEU A 182 5.96 -13.31 36.13
N ALA A 183 7.25 -13.71 35.99
CA ALA A 183 7.72 -14.37 34.80
C ALA A 183 6.97 -15.69 34.54
N TYR A 184 6.62 -16.43 35.57
CA TYR A 184 5.89 -17.69 35.47
C TYR A 184 4.43 -17.54 35.06
N GLU A 185 3.86 -16.35 35.26
CA GLU A 185 2.48 -16.04 34.86
C GLU A 185 2.37 -15.46 33.44
N VAL A 186 3.40 -14.70 33.01
CA VAL A 186 3.34 -13.88 31.79
C VAL A 186 4.13 -14.51 30.63
N LEU A 187 5.22 -15.20 30.92
CA LEU A 187 6.10 -15.76 29.89
C LEU A 187 5.80 -17.23 29.58
N PRO A 188 6.06 -17.70 28.35
CA PRO A 188 5.93 -19.10 28.01
C PRO A 188 6.91 -19.95 28.84
N HIS A 189 6.46 -21.14 29.22
CA HIS A 189 7.26 -22.08 29.99
C HIS A 189 8.62 -22.40 29.33
N SER A 190 8.63 -22.49 27.99
CA SER A 190 9.86 -22.69 27.22
C SER A 190 10.91 -21.57 27.37
N ALA A 191 10.50 -20.33 27.66
CA ALA A 191 11.43 -19.22 27.90
C ALA A 191 12.05 -19.35 29.31
N ILE A 192 11.25 -19.79 30.29
CA ILE A 192 11.69 -20.01 31.66
C ILE A 192 12.66 -21.20 31.72
N GLU A 193 12.30 -22.34 31.15
CA GLU A 193 13.18 -23.53 31.06
C GLU A 193 14.50 -23.19 30.38
N ARG A 194 14.48 -22.35 29.35
CA ARG A 194 15.72 -21.93 28.67
C ARG A 194 16.60 -21.05 29.58
N ALA A 195 16.00 -20.15 30.36
CA ALA A 195 16.75 -19.32 31.30
C ALA A 195 17.34 -20.15 32.44
N GLU A 196 16.56 -21.09 32.99
CA GLU A 196 17.00 -22.02 34.06
C GLU A 196 18.13 -22.94 33.59
N SER A 197 17.97 -23.57 32.42
CA SER A 197 19.00 -24.41 31.81
C SER A 197 20.30 -23.64 31.57
N GLY A 198 20.18 -22.40 31.02
CA GLY A 198 21.33 -21.55 30.77
C GLY A 198 22.07 -21.14 32.03
N ALA A 199 21.35 -20.85 33.12
CA ALA A 199 21.96 -20.58 34.43
C ALA A 199 22.71 -21.78 34.98
N SER A 200 22.10 -22.96 34.91
CA SER A 200 22.75 -24.21 35.35
C SER A 200 24.05 -24.52 34.58
N GLU A 201 24.07 -24.31 33.28
CA GLU A 201 25.27 -24.46 32.45
C GLU A 201 26.36 -23.43 32.82
N LEU A 202 25.96 -22.19 33.12
CA LEU A 202 26.87 -21.15 33.54
C LEU A 202 27.51 -21.46 34.90
N GLU A 203 26.74 -21.97 35.88
CA GLU A 203 27.24 -22.40 37.20
C GLU A 203 28.25 -23.58 37.10
N GLN A 204 28.03 -24.44 36.09
CA GLN A 204 28.96 -25.57 35.83
C GLN A 204 30.21 -25.16 35.04
N GLY A 205 30.38 -23.84 34.78
CA GLY A 205 31.55 -23.31 34.06
C GLY A 205 31.59 -23.69 32.58
N ARG A 206 30.48 -24.25 32.02
CA ARG A 206 30.43 -24.71 30.63
C ARG A 206 30.04 -23.59 29.68
N GLY A 207 29.72 -22.43 30.14
CA GLY A 207 29.06 -21.44 29.32
C GLY A 207 27.66 -21.88 28.91
N TYR A 208 26.86 -20.96 28.37
CA TYR A 208 25.54 -21.36 27.88
C TYR A 208 25.70 -22.37 26.74
N ALA A 209 25.22 -23.60 26.97
CA ALA A 209 25.28 -24.64 25.96
C ALA A 209 24.45 -24.23 24.75
N GLU A 210 25.12 -23.94 23.65
CA GLU A 210 24.46 -23.61 22.41
C GLU A 210 23.58 -24.78 21.98
N THR A 211 22.40 -24.48 21.49
CA THR A 211 21.54 -25.47 20.82
C THR A 211 22.40 -26.29 19.87
N PRO A 212 22.31 -27.63 19.88
CA PRO A 212 23.13 -28.44 18.99
C PRO A 212 23.07 -27.91 17.54
N PRO A 213 24.19 -27.88 16.80
CA PRO A 213 24.28 -27.22 15.49
C PRO A 213 23.18 -27.64 14.50
N MET A 214 22.69 -28.86 14.61
CA MET A 214 21.62 -29.38 13.76
C MET A 214 20.26 -28.68 13.96
N PHE A 215 20.00 -28.09 15.12
CA PHE A 215 18.73 -27.38 15.42
C PHE A 215 18.83 -25.87 15.23
N LEU A 216 20.02 -25.29 15.03
CA LEU A 216 20.24 -23.88 14.85
C LEU A 216 19.46 -23.29 13.66
N PRO A 217 19.39 -23.93 12.47
CA PRO A 217 18.60 -23.43 11.37
C PRO A 217 17.10 -23.38 11.67
N ALA A 218 16.58 -24.36 12.41
CA ALA A 218 15.16 -24.38 12.78
C ALA A 218 14.82 -23.28 13.78
N MET A 219 15.71 -23.03 14.76
CA MET A 219 15.55 -21.96 15.73
C MET A 219 15.63 -20.58 15.05
N ALA A 220 16.63 -20.36 14.19
CA ALA A 220 16.77 -19.13 13.43
C ALA A 220 15.54 -18.86 12.54
N SER A 221 15.06 -19.88 11.82
CA SER A 221 13.85 -19.75 11.00
C SER A 221 12.61 -19.39 11.83
N GLY A 222 12.50 -19.90 13.06
CA GLY A 222 11.42 -19.57 14.00
C GLY A 222 11.43 -18.09 14.41
N ILE A 223 12.62 -17.54 14.71
CA ILE A 223 12.78 -16.12 15.10
C ILE A 223 12.46 -15.22 13.92
N VAL A 224 13.01 -15.49 12.73
CA VAL A 224 12.71 -14.73 11.51
C VAL A 224 11.21 -14.76 11.20
N ALA A 225 10.58 -15.93 11.27
CA ALA A 225 9.15 -16.09 11.04
C ALA A 225 8.31 -15.26 12.02
N ASN A 226 8.69 -15.25 13.31
CA ASN A 226 8.05 -14.43 14.34
C ASN A 226 8.16 -12.94 14.01
N ASN A 227 9.36 -12.45 13.67
CA ASN A 227 9.58 -11.03 13.39
C ASN A 227 8.88 -10.57 12.09
N VAL A 228 8.81 -11.43 11.08
CA VAL A 228 7.98 -11.21 9.87
C VAL A 228 6.50 -11.13 10.25
N GLN A 229 6.02 -12.03 11.10
CA GLN A 229 4.63 -12.04 11.56
C GLN A 229 4.27 -10.77 12.35
N VAL A 230 5.14 -10.36 13.28
CA VAL A 230 4.97 -9.14 14.07
C VAL A 230 4.96 -7.90 13.18
N ALA A 231 5.91 -7.77 12.26
CA ALA A 231 5.99 -6.64 11.33
C ALA A 231 4.75 -6.58 10.42
N PHE A 232 4.34 -7.73 9.88
CA PHE A 232 3.13 -7.81 9.05
C PHE A 232 1.87 -7.45 9.86
N ALA A 233 1.71 -7.99 11.06
CA ALA A 233 0.57 -7.69 11.94
C ALA A 233 0.54 -6.20 12.32
N ALA A 234 1.69 -5.61 12.70
CA ALA A 234 1.81 -4.19 13.03
C ALA A 234 1.37 -3.30 11.86
N PHE A 235 1.64 -3.68 10.62
CA PHE A 235 1.16 -2.98 9.44
C PHE A 235 -0.33 -3.26 9.17
N ALA A 236 -0.72 -4.53 9.07
CA ALA A 236 -2.05 -4.93 8.63
C ALA A 236 -3.16 -4.44 9.57
N PHE A 237 -2.93 -4.49 10.88
CA PHE A 237 -3.87 -3.98 11.87
C PHE A 237 -3.96 -2.43 11.91
N GLY A 238 -3.19 -1.72 11.11
CA GLY A 238 -3.41 -0.29 10.85
C GLY A 238 -4.82 0.02 10.36
N ILE A 239 -5.44 -0.92 9.61
CA ILE A 239 -6.83 -0.76 9.12
C ILE A 239 -7.86 -0.62 10.25
N THR A 240 -7.58 -1.11 11.45
CA THR A 240 -8.42 -0.95 12.64
C THR A 240 -8.27 0.44 13.28
N ALA A 241 -8.15 1.48 12.46
CA ALA A 241 -7.88 2.85 12.91
C ALA A 241 -6.57 2.97 13.72
N GLY A 242 -5.61 2.07 13.49
CA GLY A 242 -4.31 2.04 14.17
C GLY A 242 -4.32 1.40 15.56
N ILE A 243 -5.49 1.08 16.13
CA ILE A 243 -5.59 0.49 17.48
C ILE A 243 -4.82 -0.84 17.54
N GLY A 244 -5.03 -1.70 16.55
CA GLY A 244 -4.34 -2.99 16.50
C GLY A 244 -2.83 -2.85 16.30
N THR A 245 -2.36 -1.86 15.54
CA THR A 245 -0.93 -1.54 15.43
C THR A 245 -0.34 -1.19 16.79
N VAL A 246 -1.02 -0.30 17.55
CA VAL A 246 -0.60 0.07 18.90
C VAL A 246 -0.54 -1.15 19.80
N PHE A 247 -1.58 -1.98 19.79
CA PHE A 247 -1.63 -3.21 20.57
C PHE A 247 -0.46 -4.16 20.25
N VAL A 248 -0.20 -4.41 18.97
CA VAL A 248 0.89 -5.30 18.53
C VAL A 248 2.25 -4.76 19.01
N LEU A 249 2.50 -3.46 18.87
CA LEU A 249 3.78 -2.86 19.27
C LEU A 249 3.96 -2.89 20.79
N VAL A 250 2.93 -2.49 21.55
CA VAL A 250 2.98 -2.47 23.03
C VAL A 250 3.15 -3.88 23.57
N PHE A 251 2.36 -4.84 23.07
CA PHE A 251 2.45 -6.23 23.53
C PHE A 251 3.82 -6.85 23.25
N ASN A 252 4.34 -6.70 22.03
CA ASN A 252 5.67 -7.24 21.67
C ASN A 252 6.79 -6.52 22.42
N GLY A 253 6.67 -5.21 22.66
CA GLY A 253 7.63 -4.49 23.47
C GLY A 253 7.64 -5.00 24.91
N LEU A 254 6.48 -5.10 25.55
CA LEU A 254 6.36 -5.62 26.92
C LEU A 254 6.94 -7.02 27.04
N PHE A 255 6.63 -7.90 26.10
CA PHE A 255 7.10 -9.28 26.06
C PHE A 255 8.63 -9.36 25.88
N PHE A 256 9.19 -8.57 24.95
CA PHE A 256 10.64 -8.48 24.75
C PHE A 256 11.37 -8.02 26.02
N GLY A 257 10.83 -7.00 26.67
CA GLY A 257 11.39 -6.50 27.94
C GLY A 257 11.30 -7.52 29.06
N ALA A 258 10.18 -8.24 29.16
CA ALA A 258 9.97 -9.29 30.15
C ALA A 258 11.00 -10.44 29.99
N ILE A 259 11.25 -10.87 28.75
CA ILE A 259 12.30 -11.86 28.46
C ILE A 259 13.69 -11.33 28.87
N LEU A 260 14.01 -10.09 28.53
CA LEU A 260 15.28 -9.48 28.90
C LEU A 260 15.44 -9.40 30.44
N GLY A 261 14.36 -9.07 31.15
CA GLY A 261 14.31 -9.08 32.62
C GLY A 261 14.55 -10.47 33.21
N LEU A 262 13.87 -11.49 32.68
CA LEU A 262 14.05 -12.88 33.09
C LEU A 262 15.51 -13.33 32.93
N PHE A 263 16.08 -13.20 31.73
CA PHE A 263 17.46 -13.60 31.46
C PHE A 263 18.47 -12.81 32.30
N THR A 264 18.15 -11.54 32.63
CA THR A 264 18.98 -10.74 33.53
C THR A 264 18.97 -11.29 34.98
N ASN A 265 17.81 -11.77 35.44
CA ASN A 265 17.68 -12.38 36.78
C ASN A 265 18.51 -13.66 36.90
N TYR A 266 18.63 -14.42 35.80
CA TYR A 266 19.45 -15.64 35.72
C TYR A 266 20.94 -15.39 35.36
N GLY A 267 21.40 -14.12 35.29
CA GLY A 267 22.80 -13.80 34.97
C GLY A 267 23.17 -13.93 33.48
N LEU A 268 22.20 -14.14 32.61
CA LEU A 268 22.40 -14.43 31.20
C LEU A 268 22.28 -13.21 30.27
N THR A 269 22.34 -11.98 30.83
CA THR A 269 22.17 -10.74 30.04
C THR A 269 23.17 -10.60 28.91
N ALA A 270 24.45 -10.86 29.18
CA ALA A 270 25.52 -10.74 28.18
C ALA A 270 25.32 -11.72 27.03
N TRP A 271 24.91 -12.95 27.35
CA TRP A 271 24.60 -13.96 26.35
C TRP A 271 23.43 -13.54 25.45
N LEU A 272 22.29 -13.14 26.06
CA LEU A 272 21.10 -12.75 25.31
C LEU A 272 21.38 -11.53 24.42
N LEU A 273 22.06 -10.51 24.95
CA LEU A 273 22.42 -9.34 24.16
C LEU A 273 23.37 -9.67 23.01
N THR A 274 24.33 -10.59 23.22
CA THR A 274 25.23 -11.04 22.15
C THR A 274 24.47 -11.84 21.08
N PHE A 275 23.50 -12.66 21.50
CA PHE A 275 22.66 -13.42 20.59
C PHE A 275 21.79 -12.48 19.71
N VAL A 276 21.12 -11.51 20.34
CA VAL A 276 20.26 -10.54 19.63
C VAL A 276 21.07 -9.54 18.78
N ALA A 277 22.31 -9.21 19.21
CA ALA A 277 23.12 -8.18 18.55
C ALA A 277 23.35 -8.44 17.07
N GLY A 278 23.50 -9.70 16.65
CA GLY A 278 23.81 -10.04 15.27
C GLY A 278 22.78 -9.54 14.25
N HIS A 279 21.51 -9.58 14.60
CA HIS A 279 20.37 -9.30 13.69
C HIS A 279 19.37 -8.27 14.24
N GLY A 280 19.31 -8.09 15.55
CA GLY A 280 18.25 -7.33 16.24
C GLY A 280 18.11 -5.88 15.80
N VAL A 281 19.21 -5.22 15.40
CA VAL A 281 19.16 -3.84 14.89
C VAL A 281 18.29 -3.74 13.63
N LEU A 282 18.44 -4.70 12.70
CA LEU A 282 17.68 -4.72 11.45
C LEU A 282 16.22 -5.11 11.69
N GLU A 283 15.99 -6.12 12.54
CA GLU A 283 14.65 -6.63 12.84
C GLU A 283 13.79 -5.60 13.59
N LEU A 284 14.32 -5.00 14.65
CA LEU A 284 13.62 -3.95 15.39
C LEU A 284 13.35 -2.73 14.48
N SER A 285 14.32 -2.34 13.65
CA SER A 285 14.12 -1.27 12.69
C SER A 285 13.00 -1.62 11.69
N ALA A 286 12.93 -2.85 11.22
CA ALA A 286 11.88 -3.32 10.32
C ALA A 286 10.50 -3.29 10.99
N ILE A 287 10.40 -3.74 12.25
CA ILE A 287 9.15 -3.69 13.04
C ILE A 287 8.71 -2.24 13.24
N PHE A 288 9.62 -1.31 13.55
CA PHE A 288 9.29 0.11 13.73
C PHE A 288 8.83 0.76 12.43
N ILE A 289 9.46 0.42 11.30
CA ILE A 289 9.07 0.90 9.96
C ILE A 289 7.69 0.36 9.58
N ALA A 290 7.44 -0.94 9.79
CA ALA A 290 6.15 -1.57 9.53
C ALA A 290 5.03 -1.02 10.44
N GLY A 291 5.33 -0.82 11.74
CA GLY A 291 4.44 -0.16 12.68
C GLY A 291 4.14 1.29 12.28
N GLY A 292 5.16 2.03 11.84
CA GLY A 292 4.98 3.37 11.27
C GLY A 292 4.05 3.39 10.05
N ALA A 293 4.15 2.38 9.17
CA ALA A 293 3.23 2.19 8.04
C ALA A 293 1.80 1.91 8.53
N GLY A 294 1.63 1.06 9.56
CA GLY A 294 0.34 0.79 10.19
C GLY A 294 -0.29 2.05 10.81
N LEU A 295 0.49 2.87 11.51
CA LEU A 295 0.02 4.15 12.07
C LEU A 295 -0.41 5.14 10.97
N ILE A 296 0.26 5.18 9.83
CA ILE A 296 -0.14 5.99 8.67
C ILE A 296 -1.48 5.53 8.13
N VAL A 297 -1.68 4.21 7.98
CA VAL A 297 -2.96 3.63 7.55
C VAL A 297 -4.06 3.95 8.58
N GLY A 298 -3.77 3.80 9.87
CA GLY A 298 -4.70 4.15 10.94
C GLY A 298 -5.13 5.60 10.91
N ARG A 299 -4.19 6.53 10.73
CA ARG A 299 -4.49 7.95 10.57
C ARG A 299 -5.36 8.21 9.34
N ALA A 300 -5.09 7.56 8.21
CA ALA A 300 -5.88 7.72 6.99
C ALA A 300 -7.36 7.34 7.19
N VAL A 301 -7.65 6.41 8.10
CA VAL A 301 -9.01 5.99 8.48
C VAL A 301 -9.67 7.00 9.42
N ILE A 302 -8.92 7.48 10.45
CA ILE A 302 -9.47 8.37 11.50
C ILE A 302 -9.62 9.79 11.00
N ALA A 303 -8.60 10.32 10.32
CA ALA A 303 -8.48 11.72 9.93
C ALA A 303 -8.20 11.85 8.43
N PRO A 304 -9.19 11.55 7.56
CA PRO A 304 -9.02 11.59 6.09
C PRO A 304 -8.87 13.03 5.54
N GLY A 305 -9.12 14.07 6.34
CA GLY A 305 -9.15 15.46 5.88
C GLY A 305 -10.31 15.70 4.91
N ASP A 306 -10.04 16.40 3.81
CA ASP A 306 -11.02 16.70 2.75
C ASP A 306 -11.30 15.50 1.81
N LEU A 307 -10.64 14.35 2.04
CA LEU A 307 -10.80 13.14 1.23
C LEU A 307 -11.87 12.22 1.84
N THR A 308 -12.47 11.38 0.99
CA THR A 308 -13.21 10.24 1.52
C THR A 308 -12.23 9.27 2.22
N ARG A 309 -12.70 8.47 3.20
CA ARG A 309 -11.86 7.46 3.86
C ARG A 309 -11.20 6.52 2.86
N ARG A 310 -11.92 6.15 1.78
CA ARG A 310 -11.40 5.31 0.71
C ARG A 310 -10.26 6.01 -0.05
N ASP A 311 -10.45 7.25 -0.45
CA ASP A 311 -9.45 8.01 -1.20
C ASP A 311 -8.22 8.31 -0.34
N SER A 312 -8.44 8.64 0.94
CA SER A 312 -7.37 8.82 1.93
C SER A 312 -6.53 7.55 2.07
N LEU A 313 -7.17 6.37 2.19
CA LEU A 313 -6.47 5.08 2.23
C LEU A 313 -5.67 4.82 0.95
N VAL A 314 -6.21 5.13 -0.22
CA VAL A 314 -5.49 4.96 -1.50
C VAL A 314 -4.26 5.88 -1.57
N VAL A 315 -4.40 7.13 -1.16
CA VAL A 315 -3.31 8.12 -1.21
C VAL A 315 -2.19 7.77 -0.22
N HIS A 316 -2.55 7.57 1.05
CA HIS A 316 -1.58 7.29 2.12
C HIS A 316 -1.06 5.85 2.08
N GLY A 317 -1.90 4.89 1.64
CA GLY A 317 -1.53 3.48 1.47
C GLY A 317 -0.39 3.28 0.46
N ARG A 318 -0.31 4.09 -0.59
CA ARG A 318 0.83 4.07 -1.53
C ARG A 318 2.16 4.38 -0.84
N GLY A 319 2.17 5.33 0.09
CA GLY A 319 3.33 5.63 0.91
C GLY A 319 3.67 4.49 1.87
N ALA A 320 2.65 3.91 2.50
CA ALA A 320 2.79 2.79 3.42
C ALA A 320 3.38 1.54 2.76
N ILE A 321 3.03 1.24 1.49
CA ILE A 321 3.61 0.12 0.73
C ILE A 321 5.13 0.25 0.56
N HIS A 322 5.67 1.45 0.37
CA HIS A 322 7.12 1.64 0.31
C HIS A 322 7.80 1.36 1.65
N LEU A 323 7.14 1.70 2.77
CA LEU A 323 7.65 1.37 4.11
C LEU A 323 7.63 -0.13 4.37
N VAL A 324 6.56 -0.82 3.98
CA VAL A 324 6.47 -2.28 4.08
C VAL A 324 7.55 -2.96 3.23
N GLY A 325 7.79 -2.46 2.00
CA GLY A 325 8.89 -2.94 1.16
C GLY A 325 10.27 -2.74 1.79
N ALA A 326 10.50 -1.58 2.44
CA ALA A 326 11.72 -1.32 3.19
C ALA A 326 11.87 -2.28 4.38
N ALA A 327 10.81 -2.47 5.19
CA ALA A 327 10.81 -3.41 6.31
C ALA A 327 11.08 -4.85 5.86
N ALA A 328 10.42 -5.31 4.79
CA ALA A 328 10.63 -6.64 4.24
C ALA A 328 12.08 -6.85 3.76
N SER A 329 12.69 -5.82 3.14
CA SER A 329 14.10 -5.89 2.72
C SER A 329 15.06 -5.99 3.90
N LEU A 330 14.77 -5.28 5.00
CA LEU A 330 15.57 -5.37 6.24
C LEU A 330 15.41 -6.74 6.90
N LEU A 331 14.19 -7.30 6.96
CA LEU A 331 13.94 -8.63 7.52
C LEU A 331 14.62 -9.71 6.72
N LEU A 332 14.63 -9.61 5.38
CA LEU A 332 15.35 -10.55 4.52
C LEU A 332 16.86 -10.51 4.79
N LEU A 333 17.42 -9.32 4.95
CA LEU A 333 18.82 -9.14 5.28
C LEU A 333 19.14 -9.66 6.69
N ALA A 334 18.28 -9.33 7.68
CA ALA A 334 18.41 -9.81 9.05
C ALA A 334 18.39 -11.34 9.14
N GLY A 335 17.41 -11.99 8.47
CA GLY A 335 17.31 -13.43 8.42
C GLY A 335 18.52 -14.10 7.75
N THR A 336 19.12 -13.45 6.74
CA THR A 336 20.38 -13.94 6.15
C THR A 336 21.52 -13.87 7.17
N ILE A 337 21.67 -12.74 7.88
CA ILE A 337 22.72 -12.61 8.92
C ILE A 337 22.48 -13.58 10.06
N GLU A 338 21.25 -13.77 10.48
CA GLU A 338 20.90 -14.69 11.55
C GLU A 338 21.25 -16.15 11.18
N GLY A 339 20.85 -16.59 10.00
CA GLY A 339 21.12 -17.94 9.52
C GLY A 339 22.61 -18.29 9.43
N PHE A 340 23.47 -17.31 9.11
CA PHE A 340 24.90 -17.53 8.94
C PHE A 340 25.74 -17.15 10.17
N LEU A 341 25.36 -16.12 10.92
CA LEU A 341 26.18 -15.56 11.99
C LEU A 341 25.65 -15.87 13.38
N SER A 342 24.38 -15.63 13.66
CA SER A 342 23.82 -15.77 15.01
C SER A 342 23.85 -17.23 15.47
N ALA A 343 23.60 -18.14 14.53
CA ALA A 343 23.67 -19.59 14.72
C ALA A 343 25.10 -20.15 14.73
N SER A 344 26.12 -19.35 14.42
CA SER A 344 27.52 -19.82 14.38
C SER A 344 28.20 -19.68 15.75
N ALA A 345 29.27 -20.49 15.97
CA ALA A 345 30.18 -20.37 17.11
C ALA A 345 31.10 -19.14 17.02
N ALA A 346 30.72 -18.10 16.26
CA ALA A 346 31.53 -16.89 16.12
C ALA A 346 31.68 -16.17 17.46
N PRO A 347 32.87 -15.63 17.75
CA PRO A 347 33.13 -14.88 18.99
C PRO A 347 32.16 -13.70 19.14
N ALA A 348 31.80 -13.35 20.37
CA ALA A 348 30.93 -12.22 20.71
C ALA A 348 31.39 -10.90 20.03
N ALA A 349 32.70 -10.67 19.98
CA ALA A 349 33.27 -9.49 19.30
C ALA A 349 32.90 -9.39 17.81
N VAL A 350 32.82 -10.53 17.11
CA VAL A 350 32.40 -10.56 15.68
C VAL A 350 30.92 -10.24 15.57
N LYS A 351 30.06 -10.82 16.40
CA LYS A 351 28.61 -10.57 16.43
C LYS A 351 28.30 -9.08 16.74
N LEU A 352 28.98 -8.53 17.75
CA LEU A 352 28.88 -7.09 18.11
C LEU A 352 29.43 -6.19 17.00
N GLY A 353 30.55 -6.57 16.37
CA GLY A 353 31.11 -5.84 15.23
C GLY A 353 30.15 -5.77 14.03
N VAL A 354 29.49 -6.89 13.71
CA VAL A 354 28.45 -6.91 12.66
C VAL A 354 27.24 -6.06 13.06
N SER A 355 26.83 -6.10 14.33
CA SER A 355 25.75 -5.25 14.82
C SER A 355 26.10 -3.76 14.66
N ALA A 356 27.29 -3.34 15.08
CA ALA A 356 27.74 -1.96 14.94
C ALA A 356 27.85 -1.54 13.47
N ALA A 357 28.36 -2.41 12.61
CA ALA A 357 28.46 -2.17 11.16
C ALA A 357 27.07 -2.03 10.51
N THR A 358 26.13 -2.90 10.85
CA THR A 358 24.74 -2.82 10.34
C THR A 358 24.03 -1.57 10.83
N ALA A 359 24.21 -1.18 12.09
CA ALA A 359 23.67 0.06 12.64
C ALA A 359 24.23 1.30 11.91
N LEU A 360 25.54 1.34 11.68
CA LEU A 360 26.17 2.42 10.90
C LEU A 360 25.66 2.48 9.46
N LEU A 361 25.63 1.34 8.79
CA LEU A 361 25.11 1.25 7.42
C LEU A 361 23.64 1.71 7.34
N LEU A 362 22.81 1.36 8.33
CA LEU A 362 21.42 1.78 8.39
C LEU A 362 21.30 3.31 8.59
N LEU A 363 22.14 3.89 9.44
CA LEU A 363 22.20 5.35 9.61
C LEU A 363 22.61 6.06 8.31
N LEU A 364 23.64 5.56 7.62
CA LEU A 364 24.09 6.10 6.33
C LEU A 364 23.00 5.94 5.24
N TYR A 365 22.27 4.84 5.28
CA TYR A 365 21.17 4.57 4.39
C TYR A 365 20.01 5.57 4.58
N PHE A 366 19.63 5.89 5.81
CA PHE A 366 18.60 6.89 6.07
C PHE A 366 19.09 8.32 5.81
N GLU A 367 20.37 8.61 6.05
CA GLU A 367 20.97 9.90 5.68
C GLU A 367 20.95 10.11 4.15
N ALA A 368 21.23 9.07 3.36
CA ALA A 368 21.09 9.13 1.91
C ALA A 368 19.63 9.44 1.49
N GLY A 369 18.66 8.84 2.16
CA GLY A 369 17.23 9.14 1.98
C GLY A 369 16.88 10.58 2.33
N ARG A 370 17.46 11.12 3.39
CA ARG A 370 17.28 12.52 3.80
C ARG A 370 17.79 13.49 2.74
N ARG A 371 19.00 13.28 2.24
CA ARG A 371 19.59 14.10 1.16
C ARG A 371 18.75 14.10 -0.11
N GLN A 372 18.19 12.96 -0.48
CA GLN A 372 17.29 12.86 -1.65
C GLN A 372 16.00 13.65 -1.47
N ASN A 373 15.38 13.60 -0.29
CA ASN A 373 14.18 14.36 0.01
C ASN A 373 14.47 15.87 -0.04
N THR A 374 15.61 16.33 0.49
CA THR A 374 16.04 17.74 0.42
C THR A 374 16.29 18.17 -1.02
N ALA A 375 16.99 17.37 -1.81
CA ALA A 375 17.22 17.67 -3.22
C ALA A 375 15.91 17.74 -4.04
N ALA A 376 14.93 16.87 -3.72
CA ALA A 376 13.63 16.89 -4.37
C ALA A 376 12.81 18.16 -4.00
N SER A 377 12.93 18.67 -2.78
CA SER A 377 12.26 19.91 -2.34
C SER A 377 12.89 21.18 -2.92
N LEU A 378 14.18 21.15 -3.20
CA LEU A 378 14.94 22.26 -3.80
C LEU A 378 14.85 22.29 -5.33
N SER A 379 14.40 21.22 -5.97
CA SER A 379 14.15 21.21 -7.41
C SER A 379 13.01 22.19 -7.69
N PRO A 380 13.17 23.23 -8.57
CA PRO A 380 12.07 24.14 -8.89
C PRO A 380 10.89 23.30 -9.33
N GLN A 381 9.74 23.52 -8.71
CA GLN A 381 8.48 22.90 -9.11
C GLN A 381 8.35 23.18 -10.61
N ARG A 382 8.52 22.13 -11.41
CA ARG A 382 8.21 22.21 -12.83
C ARG A 382 6.77 22.67 -12.86
N ASN A 383 6.53 23.95 -13.24
CA ASN A 383 5.22 24.53 -13.34
C ASN A 383 4.28 23.52 -13.96
N ASP A 384 3.39 22.98 -13.16
CA ASP A 384 2.27 22.18 -13.62
C ASP A 384 1.21 23.18 -14.10
N PRO A 385 1.03 23.39 -15.42
CA PRO A 385 0.11 24.38 -15.94
C PRO A 385 -1.37 24.01 -15.66
N GLY A 386 -1.63 22.90 -15.00
CA GLY A 386 -2.96 22.44 -14.61
C GLY A 386 -3.32 22.66 -13.14
N ARG A 387 -2.41 23.20 -12.32
CA ARG A 387 -2.73 23.50 -10.93
C ARG A 387 -3.45 24.85 -10.86
N PRO A 388 -4.69 24.90 -10.37
CA PRO A 388 -5.35 26.19 -10.16
C PRO A 388 -4.50 27.03 -9.19
N PRO A 389 -4.42 28.36 -9.39
CA PRO A 389 -3.69 29.23 -8.49
C PRO A 389 -4.22 29.08 -7.06
N PRO A 390 -3.36 29.23 -6.03
CA PRO A 390 -3.81 29.18 -4.66
C PRO A 390 -4.91 30.24 -4.48
N ARG A 391 -6.07 29.81 -3.98
CA ARG A 391 -7.14 30.75 -3.61
C ARG A 391 -6.60 31.57 -2.45
N PHE A 392 -6.25 32.81 -2.73
CA PHE A 392 -6.03 33.81 -1.68
C PHE A 392 -7.40 34.09 -1.05
N THR A 393 -7.68 33.52 0.11
CA THR A 393 -8.75 34.01 0.99
C THR A 393 -8.32 35.38 1.48
N THR A 394 -8.79 36.42 0.82
CA THR A 394 -8.78 37.78 1.38
C THR A 394 -9.71 37.77 2.59
N THR A 395 -9.12 37.71 3.76
CA THR A 395 -9.83 38.04 5.01
C THR A 395 -10.14 39.52 4.93
N VAL A 396 -11.37 39.84 4.57
CA VAL A 396 -11.91 41.19 4.78
C VAL A 396 -12.12 41.28 6.29
N SER A 397 -11.25 42.01 6.97
CA SER A 397 -11.49 42.47 8.33
C SER A 397 -12.56 43.56 8.23
N GLU A 398 -13.76 43.25 8.68
CA GLU A 398 -14.77 44.28 8.96
C GLU A 398 -14.28 45.16 10.13
N LEU A 399 -14.23 46.46 9.81
CA LEU A 399 -14.22 47.55 10.78
C LEU A 399 -15.63 47.72 11.36
#